data_b05d90f7628398d7365fa437e3fb6e92
#
_entry.id   b05d90f7628398d7365fa437e3fb6e92
#
_cell.length_a   1.000
_cell.length_b   1.000
_cell.length_c   1.000
_cell.angle_alpha   90.00
_cell.angle_beta   90.00
_cell.angle_gamma   90.00
#
_symmetry.space_group_name_H-M   'P 1'
#
loop_
_entity.id
_entity.type
_entity.pdbx_description
1 polymer ?
#
loop_
_entity_poly.entity_id
_entity_poly.type
_entity_poly.pdbx_seq_one_letter_code
_entity_poly.pdbx_strand_id
1 'polypeptide(L)'
;MARPRNVSREIASKRKDVLVIEGGVIKVPGNVDFHFDFGFPPQTSFACMAETMILALEKRYENFTLGRKLTIEQIDTISQLARKHDFSLAGFRNFERAVTDEEIAHIQGFVEQELAMRNI
;
A
#
# COMPACT_ATOMS: atom_id res chain seq x y z
N MET A 1 5.66 -11.80 -13.33
CA MET A 1 4.54 -11.31 -14.13
C MET A 1 4.03 -9.99 -13.55
N ALA A 2 3.97 -8.96 -14.37
CA ALA A 2 3.43 -7.68 -13.93
C ALA A 2 1.90 -7.79 -13.77
N ARG A 3 1.38 -7.34 -12.63
CA ARG A 3 -0.08 -7.27 -12.42
C ARG A 3 -0.64 -6.10 -13.23
N PRO A 4 -1.83 -6.24 -13.84
CA PRO A 4 -2.49 -5.10 -14.46
C PRO A 4 -2.80 -4.04 -13.40
N ARG A 5 -2.64 -2.77 -13.76
CA ARG A 5 -3.00 -1.67 -12.87
C ARG A 5 -4.52 -1.53 -12.81
N ASN A 6 -5.04 -1.27 -11.62
CA ASN A 6 -6.46 -0.98 -11.44
C ASN A 6 -6.83 0.39 -12.02
N VAL A 7 -5.87 1.33 -12.01
CA VAL A 7 -6.03 2.66 -12.57
C VAL A 7 -4.92 2.89 -13.58
N SER A 8 -5.26 3.24 -14.81
CA SER A 8 -4.27 3.52 -15.85
C SER A 8 -3.61 4.89 -15.65
N ARG A 9 -2.41 5.03 -16.23
CA ARG A 9 -1.71 6.34 -16.21
C ARG A 9 -2.53 7.44 -16.89
N GLU A 10 -3.26 7.09 -17.95
CA GLU A 10 -4.11 8.04 -18.65
C GLU A 10 -5.22 8.59 -17.75
N ILE A 11 -5.93 7.72 -17.04
CA ILE A 11 -6.99 8.14 -16.11
C ILE A 11 -6.40 8.94 -14.95
N ALA A 12 -5.29 8.49 -14.38
CA ALA A 12 -4.61 9.20 -13.30
C ALA A 12 -4.21 10.62 -13.71
N SER A 13 -3.78 10.82 -14.95
CA SER A 13 -3.38 12.15 -15.44
C SER A 13 -4.58 13.07 -15.67
N LYS A 14 -5.76 12.53 -15.95
CA LYS A 14 -7.01 13.29 -16.17
C LYS A 14 -7.72 13.67 -14.87
N ARG A 15 -7.57 12.89 -13.83
CA ARG A 15 -8.25 13.09 -12.54
C ARG A 15 -7.28 13.73 -11.55
N LYS A 16 -7.38 15.05 -11.43
CA LYS A 16 -6.52 15.85 -10.53
C LYS A 16 -6.92 15.77 -9.06
N ASP A 17 -8.11 15.24 -8.80
CA ASP A 17 -8.70 15.08 -7.47
C ASP A 17 -8.45 13.68 -6.89
N VAL A 18 -7.72 12.82 -7.60
CA VAL A 18 -7.48 11.43 -7.21
C VAL A 18 -5.98 11.18 -7.08
N LEU A 19 -5.58 10.67 -5.92
CA LEU A 19 -4.22 10.20 -5.68
C LEU A 19 -4.18 8.69 -5.90
N VAL A 20 -3.38 8.26 -6.87
CA VAL A 20 -3.17 6.83 -7.14
C VAL A 20 -1.89 6.39 -6.44
N ILE A 21 -1.98 5.35 -5.62
CA ILE A 21 -0.85 4.80 -4.89
C ILE A 21 -0.73 3.30 -5.10
N GLU A 22 0.47 2.78 -4.95
CA GLU A 22 0.73 1.34 -4.88
C GLU A 22 0.59 0.88 -3.43
N GLY A 23 -0.53 0.24 -3.10
CA GLY A 23 -0.81 -0.24 -1.76
C GLY A 23 -0.18 -1.58 -1.40
N GLY A 24 0.46 -2.22 -2.37
CA GLY A 24 0.97 -3.58 -2.20
C GLY A 24 2.39 -3.71 -1.69
N VAL A 25 3.04 -2.61 -1.31
CA VAL A 25 4.45 -2.62 -0.85
C VAL A 25 4.52 -2.25 0.62
N ILE A 26 5.15 -3.12 1.41
CA ILE A 26 5.21 -3.03 2.87
C ILE A 26 6.67 -2.91 3.30
N LYS A 27 6.94 -2.05 4.28
CA LYS A 27 8.24 -1.94 4.91
C LYS A 27 8.39 -3.04 5.96
N VAL A 28 9.45 -3.83 5.81
CA VAL A 28 9.77 -4.94 6.73
C VAL A 28 10.65 -4.41 7.86
N PRO A 29 10.41 -4.81 9.12
CA PRO A 29 11.22 -4.36 10.25
C PRO A 29 12.65 -4.90 10.19
N GLY A 30 13.57 -4.18 10.82
CA GLY A 30 14.96 -4.57 10.90
C GLY A 30 15.75 -4.26 9.64
N ASN A 31 16.99 -4.73 9.61
CA ASN A 31 17.91 -4.52 8.49
C ASN A 31 17.98 -5.80 7.65
N VAL A 32 16.89 -6.08 6.93
CA VAL A 32 16.76 -7.32 6.15
C VAL A 32 17.31 -7.09 4.75
N ASP A 33 18.18 -8.01 4.31
CA ASP A 33 18.66 -8.08 2.94
C ASP A 33 18.15 -9.38 2.31
N PHE A 34 17.28 -9.28 1.33
CA PHE A 34 16.74 -10.45 0.62
C PHE A 34 17.69 -10.99 -0.45
N HIS A 35 18.83 -10.32 -0.68
CA HIS A 35 19.79 -10.68 -1.75
C HIS A 35 19.15 -10.77 -3.14
N PHE A 36 18.12 -9.98 -3.36
CA PHE A 36 17.31 -10.05 -4.56
C PHE A 36 16.63 -8.69 -4.80
N ASP A 37 16.77 -8.17 -6.02
CA ASP A 37 16.12 -6.92 -6.43
C ASP A 37 14.86 -7.24 -7.20
N PHE A 38 13.71 -6.87 -6.65
CA PHE A 38 12.41 -7.04 -7.29
C PHE A 38 11.78 -5.70 -7.72
N GLY A 39 12.60 -4.66 -7.84
CA GLY A 39 12.19 -3.36 -8.35
C GLY A 39 11.71 -2.35 -7.31
N PHE A 40 11.84 -2.65 -6.03
CA PHE A 40 11.44 -1.76 -4.94
C PHE A 40 12.62 -1.48 -4.00
N PRO A 41 12.51 -0.43 -3.15
CA PRO A 41 13.60 -0.09 -2.21
C PRO A 41 13.97 -1.25 -1.29
N PRO A 42 15.21 -1.27 -0.75
CA PRO A 42 15.61 -2.26 0.25
C PRO A 42 14.67 -2.27 1.46
N GLN A 43 14.58 -3.41 2.13
CA GLN A 43 13.74 -3.59 3.33
C GLN A 43 12.24 -3.45 3.06
N THR A 44 11.82 -3.66 1.82
CA THR A 44 10.41 -3.72 1.45
C THR A 44 10.05 -5.09 0.89
N SER A 45 8.78 -5.45 0.96
CA SER A 45 8.26 -6.65 0.34
C SER A 45 6.86 -6.42 -0.17
N PHE A 46 6.35 -7.33 -1.01
CA PHE A 46 4.94 -7.32 -1.35
C PHE A 46 4.10 -7.68 -0.12
N ALA A 47 2.89 -7.13 -0.05
CA ALA A 47 1.99 -7.31 1.08
C ALA A 47 1.68 -8.79 1.35
N CYS A 48 1.52 -9.59 0.31
CA CYS A 48 1.26 -11.04 0.46
C CYS A 48 2.44 -11.77 1.11
N MET A 49 3.67 -11.37 0.80
CA MET A 49 4.86 -11.92 1.45
C MET A 49 4.97 -11.45 2.89
N ALA A 50 4.67 -10.16 3.14
CA ALA A 50 4.66 -9.60 4.49
C ALA A 50 3.64 -10.31 5.38
N GLU A 51 2.45 -10.62 4.88
CA GLU A 51 1.45 -11.39 5.62
C GLU A 51 2.00 -12.76 6.05
N THR A 52 2.67 -13.46 5.14
CA THR A 52 3.29 -14.74 5.44
C THR A 52 4.37 -14.60 6.53
N MET A 53 5.19 -13.56 6.46
CA MET A 53 6.21 -13.27 7.48
C MET A 53 5.57 -13.01 8.86
N ILE A 54 4.51 -12.20 8.90
CA ILE A 54 3.79 -11.86 10.12
C ILE A 54 3.18 -13.11 10.75
N LEU A 55 2.54 -13.95 9.96
CA LEU A 55 1.94 -15.19 10.46
C LEU A 55 3.01 -16.16 10.98
N ALA A 56 4.17 -16.22 10.34
CA ALA A 56 5.29 -17.03 10.81
C ALA A 56 5.83 -16.52 12.16
N LEU A 57 5.93 -15.20 12.34
CA LEU A 57 6.35 -14.60 13.61
C LEU A 57 5.35 -14.90 14.74
N GLU A 58 4.07 -14.98 14.41
CA GLU A 58 3.01 -15.35 15.36
C GLU A 58 2.85 -16.87 15.51
N LYS A 59 3.61 -17.66 14.79
CA LYS A 59 3.52 -19.13 14.75
C LYS A 59 2.12 -19.62 14.33
N ARG A 60 1.44 -18.85 13.47
CA ARG A 60 0.15 -19.19 12.89
C ARG A 60 0.34 -19.70 11.47
N TYR A 61 0.53 -20.99 11.32
CA TYR A 61 0.81 -21.63 10.03
C TYR A 61 -0.51 -22.01 9.36
N GLU A 62 -1.23 -21.01 8.88
CA GLU A 62 -2.56 -21.18 8.27
C GLU A 62 -2.73 -20.23 7.08
N ASN A 63 -3.64 -20.58 6.19
CA ASN A 63 -4.10 -19.65 5.17
C ASN A 63 -4.97 -18.58 5.83
N PHE A 64 -4.71 -17.31 5.56
CA PHE A 64 -5.40 -16.22 6.26
C PHE A 64 -6.25 -15.36 5.33
N THR A 65 -5.64 -14.71 4.35
CA THR A 65 -6.37 -13.85 3.40
C THR A 65 -6.34 -14.42 1.99
N LEU A 66 -6.94 -15.59 1.82
CA LEU A 66 -7.07 -16.22 0.51
C LEU A 66 -8.40 -15.89 -0.15
N GLY A 67 -8.34 -15.63 -1.45
CA GLY A 67 -9.50 -15.38 -2.27
C GLY A 67 -10.04 -13.97 -2.14
N ARG A 68 -11.31 -13.81 -2.51
CA ARG A 68 -11.97 -12.50 -2.60
C ARG A 68 -12.90 -12.21 -1.42
N LYS A 69 -13.13 -13.18 -0.55
CA LYS A 69 -14.04 -13.03 0.59
C LYS A 69 -13.24 -12.74 1.86
N LEU A 70 -12.85 -11.49 2.02
CA LEU A 70 -12.18 -11.03 3.23
C LEU A 70 -13.22 -10.48 4.21
N THR A 71 -13.07 -10.83 5.50
CA THR A 71 -13.88 -10.23 6.55
C THR A 71 -13.15 -9.05 7.17
N ILE A 72 -13.92 -8.13 7.75
CA ILE A 72 -13.34 -6.99 8.47
C ILE A 72 -12.49 -7.48 9.64
N GLU A 73 -12.91 -8.55 10.31
CA GLU A 73 -12.16 -9.17 11.42
C GLU A 73 -10.77 -9.64 10.96
N GLN A 74 -10.68 -10.25 9.79
CA GLN A 74 -9.38 -10.68 9.23
C GLN A 74 -8.48 -9.47 8.94
N ILE A 75 -9.02 -8.41 8.37
CA ILE A 75 -8.28 -7.18 8.08
C ILE A 75 -7.78 -6.55 9.37
N ASP A 76 -8.63 -6.43 10.37
CA ASP A 76 -8.25 -5.87 11.68
C ASP A 76 -7.18 -6.71 12.37
N THR A 77 -7.31 -8.03 12.33
CA THR A 77 -6.34 -8.94 12.93
C THR A 77 -4.97 -8.79 12.30
N ILE A 78 -4.88 -8.84 10.97
CA ILE A 78 -3.58 -8.72 10.30
C ILE A 78 -2.98 -7.32 10.47
N SER A 79 -3.81 -6.29 10.53
CA SER A 79 -3.35 -4.92 10.79
C SER A 79 -2.75 -4.77 12.17
N GLN A 80 -3.37 -5.36 13.19
CA GLN A 80 -2.84 -5.36 14.56
C GLN A 80 -1.52 -6.12 14.66
N LEU A 81 -1.43 -7.28 14.02
CA LEU A 81 -0.21 -8.08 13.99
C LEU A 81 0.91 -7.36 13.25
N ALA A 82 0.60 -6.67 12.18
CA ALA A 82 1.57 -5.86 11.45
C ALA A 82 2.16 -4.76 12.35
N ARG A 83 1.32 -4.05 13.09
CA ARG A 83 1.78 -3.04 14.06
C ARG A 83 2.61 -3.64 15.18
N LYS A 84 2.19 -4.79 15.71
CA LYS A 84 2.92 -5.51 16.76
C LYS A 84 4.35 -5.85 16.34
N HIS A 85 4.56 -6.21 15.08
CA HIS A 85 5.85 -6.63 14.55
C HIS A 85 6.56 -5.53 13.74
N ASP A 86 6.09 -4.28 13.81
CA ASP A 86 6.68 -3.12 13.13
C ASP A 86 6.69 -3.18 11.59
N PHE A 87 5.74 -3.86 11.00
CA PHE A 87 5.47 -3.77 9.58
C PHE A 87 4.64 -2.52 9.29
N SER A 88 4.97 -1.79 8.23
CA SER A 88 4.27 -0.56 7.86
C SER A 88 4.23 -0.39 6.35
N LEU A 89 3.43 0.56 5.88
CA LEU A 89 3.47 0.93 4.47
C LEU A 89 4.85 1.48 4.10
N ALA A 90 5.33 1.11 2.92
CA ALA A 90 6.65 1.55 2.43
C ALA A 90 6.64 2.99 1.91
N GLY A 91 5.62 3.76 2.25
CA GLY A 91 5.38 5.10 1.72
C GLY A 91 4.41 5.04 0.55
N PHE A 92 4.06 6.21 0.03
CA PHE A 92 3.19 6.30 -1.13
C PHE A 92 4.03 6.27 -2.39
N ARG A 93 3.76 5.30 -3.26
CA ARG A 93 4.41 5.17 -4.56
C ARG A 93 3.35 5.14 -5.66
N ASN A 94 3.70 5.68 -6.80
CA ASN A 94 2.80 5.78 -7.95
C ASN A 94 3.63 5.58 -9.23
N PHE A 95 3.27 4.63 -10.07
CA PHE A 95 3.90 4.40 -11.37
C PHE A 95 5.44 4.38 -11.29
N GLU A 96 5.98 3.60 -10.35
CA GLU A 96 7.41 3.36 -10.17
C GLU A 96 8.20 4.55 -9.59
N ARG A 97 7.52 5.57 -9.08
CA ARG A 97 8.16 6.70 -8.39
C ARG A 97 7.50 6.98 -7.04
N ALA A 98 8.23 7.63 -6.17
CA ALA A 98 7.68 8.07 -4.89
C ALA A 98 6.72 9.24 -5.08
N VAL A 99 5.60 9.21 -4.35
CA VAL A 99 4.66 10.34 -4.30
C VAL A 99 5.18 11.34 -3.27
N THR A 100 5.30 12.61 -3.67
CA THR A 100 5.79 13.67 -2.78
C THR A 100 4.68 14.27 -1.93
N ASP A 101 5.06 14.88 -0.82
CA ASP A 101 4.11 15.61 0.03
C ASP A 101 3.45 16.76 -0.72
N GLU A 102 4.17 17.38 -1.66
CA GLU A 102 3.64 18.43 -2.51
C GLU A 102 2.49 17.92 -3.40
N GLU A 103 2.63 16.73 -3.96
CA GLU A 103 1.57 16.11 -4.76
C GLU A 103 0.33 15.83 -3.92
N ILE A 104 0.51 15.36 -2.69
CA ILE A 104 -0.60 15.10 -1.74
C ILE A 104 -1.31 16.41 -1.42
N ALA A 105 -0.56 17.46 -1.08
CA ALA A 105 -1.11 18.76 -0.76
C ALA A 105 -1.87 19.37 -1.94
N HIS A 106 -1.35 19.21 -3.15
CA HIS A 106 -2.01 19.71 -4.38
C HIS A 106 -3.37 19.05 -4.60
N ILE A 107 -3.44 17.73 -4.43
CA ILE A 107 -4.68 16.97 -4.57
C ILE A 107 -5.68 17.35 -3.47
N GLN A 108 -5.23 17.48 -2.22
CA GLN A 108 -6.09 17.92 -1.12
C GLN A 108 -6.69 19.30 -1.38
N GLY A 109 -5.89 20.25 -1.85
CA GLY A 109 -6.37 21.59 -2.21
C GLY A 109 -7.40 21.55 -3.32
N PHE A 110 -7.21 20.71 -4.33
CA PHE A 110 -8.14 20.55 -5.44
C PHE A 110 -9.49 19.99 -4.97
N VAL A 111 -9.46 18.98 -4.10
CA VAL A 111 -10.66 18.36 -3.52
C VAL A 111 -11.42 19.38 -2.65
N GLU A 112 -10.71 20.16 -1.84
CA GLU A 112 -11.33 21.22 -1.03
C GLU A 112 -12.05 22.26 -1.87
N GLN A 113 -11.46 22.68 -2.99
CA GLN A 113 -12.10 23.61 -3.93
C GLN A 113 -13.38 23.03 -4.52
N GLU A 114 -13.35 21.76 -4.93
CA GLU A 114 -14.54 21.10 -5.49
C GLU A 114 -15.65 20.97 -4.45
N LEU A 115 -15.33 20.63 -3.22
CA LEU A 115 -16.30 20.52 -2.13
C LEU A 115 -16.92 21.90 -1.82
N ALA A 116 -16.14 22.95 -1.83
CA ALA A 116 -16.64 24.32 -1.64
C ALA A 116 -17.61 24.73 -2.75
N MET A 117 -17.33 24.35 -3.99
CA MET A 117 -18.21 24.62 -5.13
C MET A 117 -19.53 23.85 -5.04
N ARG A 118 -19.53 22.64 -4.49
CA ARG A 118 -20.74 21.82 -4.33
C ARG A 118 -21.68 22.33 -3.22
N ASN A 119 -21.14 23.09 -2.27
CA ASN A 119 -21.88 23.60 -1.12
C ASN A 119 -22.48 25.01 -1.35
N ILE A 120 -22.42 25.52 -2.56
CA ILE A 120 -23.00 26.81 -2.95
C ILE A 120 -24.48 26.66 -3.35
#